data_3d8d93427492fe74b61bde4e7b038b56
#
_entry.id   3d8d93427492fe74b61bde4e7b038b56
#
_cell.length_a   1.000
_cell.length_b   1.000
_cell.length_c   1.000
_cell.angle_alpha   90.00
_cell.angle_beta   90.00
_cell.angle_gamma   90.00
#
_symmetry.space_group_name_H-M   'P 1'
#
loop_
_entity.id
_entity.type
_entity.pdbx_description
1 polymer ?
#
loop_
_entity_poly.entity_id
_entity_poly.type
_entity_poly.pdbx_seq_one_letter_code
_entity_poly.pdbx_strand_id
1 'polypeptide(L)'
;MKTRMNFKDEFYQKLKLLVLPIAIQNFMLALVSATDAIMLGWIDQTSLSAVSLAGQVQFVLSLFISGIAAGAGIMAAQYWGKRDAASIEKVIPIALRTNLLFSGLFTILAGFCPEMLMRIFTNDVALVASGSQYLRAVALSYVLCGISQVYLILLKNTGHAAVSSRISSTAVVLNIILNAILIYGLCGAPALGIRGAAY
;
A
#
# COMPACT_ATOMS: atom_id res chain seq x y z
N MET A 1 9.98 -22.35 -39.87
CA MET A 1 11.34 -22.36 -39.31
C MET A 1 11.28 -21.57 -37.98
N LYS A 2 11.05 -22.25 -36.83
CA LYS A 2 11.08 -21.61 -35.51
C LYS A 2 12.54 -21.36 -35.13
N THR A 3 12.98 -20.12 -35.21
CA THR A 3 14.28 -19.69 -34.71
C THR A 3 14.39 -20.12 -33.25
N ARG A 4 15.34 -21.01 -32.93
CA ARG A 4 15.67 -21.35 -31.54
C ARG A 4 16.17 -20.05 -30.88
N MET A 5 15.28 -19.35 -30.19
CA MET A 5 15.69 -18.28 -29.29
C MET A 5 16.67 -18.85 -28.28
N ASN A 6 17.81 -18.21 -28.14
CA ASN A 6 18.82 -18.62 -27.20
C ASN A 6 18.21 -18.54 -25.78
N PHE A 7 18.43 -19.52 -24.91
CA PHE A 7 17.90 -19.55 -23.54
C PHE A 7 18.11 -18.23 -22.79
N LYS A 8 19.23 -17.55 -23.06
CA LYS A 8 19.52 -16.21 -22.51
C LYS A 8 18.51 -15.16 -22.99
N ASP A 9 18.15 -15.14 -24.27
CA ASP A 9 17.24 -14.15 -24.83
C ASP A 9 15.82 -14.33 -24.31
N GLU A 10 15.37 -15.57 -24.18
CA GLU A 10 14.08 -15.91 -23.58
C GLU A 10 14.02 -15.54 -22.10
N PHE A 11 15.10 -15.81 -21.36
CA PHE A 11 15.21 -15.44 -19.95
C PHE A 11 15.16 -13.90 -19.78
N TYR A 12 15.93 -13.14 -20.56
CA TYR A 12 15.94 -11.68 -20.46
C TYR A 12 14.61 -11.05 -20.89
N GLN A 13 13.92 -11.60 -21.85
CA GLN A 13 12.59 -11.12 -22.23
C GLN A 13 11.57 -11.37 -21.14
N LYS A 14 11.52 -12.57 -20.53
CA LYS A 14 10.66 -12.88 -19.39
C LYS A 14 10.99 -12.00 -18.18
N LEU A 15 12.29 -11.81 -17.90
CA LEU A 15 12.74 -10.95 -16.82
C LEU A 15 12.26 -9.50 -17.01
N LYS A 16 12.42 -8.92 -18.19
CA LYS A 16 11.93 -7.57 -18.49
C LYS A 16 10.42 -7.45 -18.35
N LEU A 17 9.66 -8.42 -18.82
CA LEU A 17 8.21 -8.43 -18.71
C LEU A 17 7.71 -8.47 -17.26
N LEU A 18 8.47 -9.04 -16.34
CA LEU A 18 8.13 -9.10 -14.92
C LEU A 18 8.70 -7.90 -14.14
N VAL A 19 9.98 -7.60 -14.35
CA VAL A 19 10.68 -6.58 -13.55
C VAL A 19 10.23 -5.17 -13.90
N LEU A 20 10.04 -4.86 -15.18
CA LEU A 20 9.70 -3.51 -15.60
C LEU A 20 8.36 -3.01 -15.03
N PRO A 21 7.25 -3.79 -15.10
CA PRO A 21 5.99 -3.36 -14.47
C PRO A 21 6.11 -3.17 -12.96
N ILE A 22 6.86 -4.05 -12.27
CA ILE A 22 7.06 -3.95 -10.82
C ILE A 22 7.91 -2.72 -10.47
N ALA A 23 8.96 -2.43 -11.24
CA ALA A 23 9.80 -1.25 -11.04
C ALA A 23 9.00 0.05 -11.25
N ILE A 24 8.18 0.12 -12.31
CA ILE A 24 7.28 1.25 -12.56
C ILE A 24 6.30 1.41 -11.39
N GLN A 25 5.70 0.33 -10.91
CA GLN A 25 4.79 0.36 -9.77
C GLN A 25 5.46 0.94 -8.53
N ASN A 26 6.66 0.46 -8.18
CA ASN A 26 7.39 0.94 -7.01
C ASN A 26 7.81 2.41 -7.15
N PHE A 27 8.21 2.82 -8.35
CA PHE A 27 8.52 4.21 -8.66
C PHE A 27 7.28 5.11 -8.48
N MET A 28 6.12 4.70 -8.98
CA MET A 28 4.86 5.43 -8.81
C MET A 28 4.48 5.55 -7.33
N LEU A 29 4.64 4.49 -6.54
CA LEU A 29 4.39 4.53 -5.09
C LEU A 29 5.34 5.51 -4.37
N ALA A 30 6.61 5.57 -4.77
CA ALA A 30 7.56 6.54 -4.22
C ALA A 30 7.18 7.98 -4.59
N LEU A 31 6.67 8.21 -5.81
CA LEU A 31 6.16 9.52 -6.23
C LEU A 31 4.98 9.99 -5.39
N VAL A 32 4.05 9.09 -5.01
CA VAL A 32 2.94 9.45 -4.10
C VAL A 32 3.48 9.98 -2.79
N SER A 33 4.35 9.21 -2.13
CA SER A 33 4.90 9.61 -0.84
C SER A 33 5.63 10.95 -0.90
N ALA A 34 6.34 11.23 -2.00
CA ALA A 34 7.00 12.50 -2.21
C ALA A 34 5.98 13.64 -2.44
N THR A 35 4.94 13.40 -3.23
CA THR A 35 3.88 14.36 -3.52
C THR A 35 3.10 14.71 -2.25
N ASP A 36 2.72 13.71 -1.46
CA ASP A 36 2.02 13.90 -0.19
C ASP A 36 2.84 14.73 0.80
N ALA A 37 4.16 14.44 0.90
CA ALA A 37 5.05 15.21 1.74
C ALA A 37 5.17 16.67 1.30
N ILE A 38 5.26 16.94 -0.01
CA ILE A 38 5.29 18.31 -0.55
C ILE A 38 3.97 19.02 -0.28
N MET A 39 2.82 18.37 -0.53
CA MET A 39 1.49 18.94 -0.33
C MET A 39 1.26 19.32 1.14
N LEU A 40 1.63 18.44 2.08
CA LEU A 40 1.50 18.70 3.51
C LEU A 40 2.49 19.76 4.01
N GLY A 41 3.72 19.77 3.47
CA GLY A 41 4.74 20.77 3.83
C GLY A 41 4.35 22.20 3.46
N TRP A 42 3.49 22.39 2.47
CA TRP A 42 2.96 23.71 2.09
C TRP A 42 1.85 24.21 2.99
N ILE A 43 1.21 23.34 3.77
CA ILE A 43 0.17 23.74 4.72
C ILE A 43 0.80 24.19 6.01
N ASP A 44 1.54 23.32 6.69
CA ASP A 44 2.13 23.57 8.00
C ASP A 44 3.18 22.48 8.32
N GLN A 45 4.31 22.90 8.91
CA GLN A 45 5.39 22.01 9.30
C GLN A 45 4.98 21.05 10.41
N THR A 46 4.12 21.46 11.33
CA THR A 46 3.59 20.62 12.40
C THR A 46 2.75 19.46 11.82
N SER A 47 1.93 19.79 10.84
CA SER A 47 1.11 18.81 10.10
C SER A 47 1.96 17.77 9.39
N LEU A 48 3.00 18.20 8.68
CA LEU A 48 3.94 17.29 8.01
C LEU A 48 4.64 16.37 9.01
N SER A 49 5.11 16.92 10.12
CA SER A 49 5.79 16.16 11.18
C SER A 49 4.84 15.15 11.83
N ALA A 50 3.61 15.54 12.13
CA ALA A 50 2.60 14.66 12.72
C ALA A 50 2.23 13.49 11.79
N VAL A 51 2.03 13.73 10.49
CA VAL A 51 1.73 12.69 9.50
C VAL A 51 2.94 11.78 9.29
N SER A 52 4.15 12.31 9.30
CA SER A 52 5.38 11.50 9.20
C SER A 52 5.53 10.54 10.39
N LEU A 53 5.22 10.99 11.61
CA LEU A 53 5.24 10.13 12.79
C LEU A 53 4.09 9.10 12.75
N ALA A 54 2.88 9.51 12.38
CA ALA A 54 1.76 8.60 12.21
C ALA A 54 2.04 7.54 11.13
N GLY A 55 2.78 7.90 10.09
CA GLY A 55 3.26 6.99 9.05
C GLY A 55 4.12 5.84 9.57
N GLN A 56 4.79 6.00 10.72
CA GLN A 56 5.54 4.89 11.35
C GLN A 56 4.62 3.75 11.78
N VAL A 57 3.39 4.05 12.22
CA VAL A 57 2.37 3.05 12.54
C VAL A 57 2.01 2.24 11.30
N GLN A 58 1.77 2.93 10.19
CA GLN A 58 1.49 2.30 8.90
C GLN A 58 2.69 1.50 8.39
N PHE A 59 3.91 2.00 8.59
CA PHE A 59 5.13 1.28 8.21
C PHE A 59 5.22 -0.06 8.95
N VAL A 60 5.02 -0.10 10.26
CA VAL A 60 5.02 -1.35 11.04
C VAL A 60 3.94 -2.31 10.53
N LEU A 61 2.72 -1.83 10.28
CA LEU A 61 1.65 -2.65 9.69
C LEU A 61 2.07 -3.21 8.33
N SER A 62 2.72 -2.41 7.49
CA SER A 62 3.15 -2.82 6.15
C SER A 62 4.15 -3.97 6.18
N LEU A 63 4.97 -4.10 7.23
CA LEU A 63 5.88 -5.24 7.41
C LEU A 63 5.11 -6.54 7.61
N PHE A 64 4.06 -6.54 8.45
CA PHE A 64 3.20 -7.71 8.64
C PHE A 64 2.46 -8.08 7.36
N ILE A 65 1.82 -7.10 6.71
CA ILE A 65 1.10 -7.30 5.44
C ILE A 65 2.03 -7.87 4.37
N SER A 66 3.23 -7.28 4.22
CA SER A 66 4.22 -7.72 3.23
C SER A 66 4.75 -9.12 3.49
N GLY A 67 5.00 -9.47 4.76
CA GLY A 67 5.45 -10.80 5.14
C GLY A 67 4.42 -11.88 4.81
N ILE A 68 3.15 -11.64 5.17
CA ILE A 68 2.04 -12.55 4.88
C ILE A 68 1.83 -12.67 3.35
N ALA A 69 1.80 -11.54 2.66
CA ALA A 69 1.62 -11.50 1.22
C ALA A 69 2.77 -12.20 0.47
N ALA A 70 4.02 -12.01 0.91
CA ALA A 70 5.19 -12.68 0.33
C ALA A 70 5.11 -14.20 0.51
N GLY A 71 4.76 -14.68 1.71
CA GLY A 71 4.57 -16.12 1.97
C GLY A 71 3.49 -16.71 1.07
N ALA A 72 2.32 -16.08 1.00
CA ALA A 72 1.24 -16.50 0.10
C ALA A 72 1.66 -16.45 -1.37
N GLY A 73 2.42 -15.43 -1.76
CA GLY A 73 2.93 -15.26 -3.12
C GLY A 73 3.89 -16.36 -3.54
N ILE A 74 4.80 -16.79 -2.65
CA ILE A 74 5.73 -17.91 -2.92
C ILE A 74 4.94 -19.21 -3.13
N MET A 75 3.97 -19.52 -2.28
CA MET A 75 3.13 -20.68 -2.42
C MET A 75 2.31 -20.64 -3.72
N ALA A 76 1.71 -19.48 -4.02
CA ALA A 76 0.95 -19.29 -5.26
C ALA A 76 1.81 -19.48 -6.51
N ALA A 77 3.06 -18.97 -6.53
CA ALA A 77 3.98 -19.18 -7.64
C ALA A 77 4.33 -20.67 -7.86
N GLN A 78 4.54 -21.42 -6.77
CA GLN A 78 4.83 -22.85 -6.85
C GLN A 78 3.66 -23.66 -7.40
N TYR A 79 2.43 -23.40 -6.91
CA TYR A 79 1.23 -24.07 -7.40
C TYR A 79 0.89 -23.64 -8.83
N TRP A 80 1.11 -22.36 -9.18
CA TRP A 80 0.96 -21.88 -10.55
C TRP A 80 1.88 -22.61 -11.52
N GLY A 81 3.16 -22.81 -11.15
CA GLY A 81 4.11 -23.59 -11.93
C GLY A 81 3.69 -25.07 -12.14
N LYS A 82 2.97 -25.64 -11.17
CA LYS A 82 2.40 -26.99 -11.25
C LYS A 82 1.03 -27.05 -11.95
N ARG A 83 0.47 -25.89 -12.37
CA ARG A 83 -0.90 -25.74 -12.90
C ARG A 83 -2.00 -26.23 -11.94
N ASP A 84 -1.75 -26.12 -10.64
CA ASP A 84 -2.68 -26.52 -9.58
C ASP A 84 -3.43 -25.28 -9.05
N ALA A 85 -4.48 -24.89 -9.78
CA ALA A 85 -5.33 -23.75 -9.41
C ALA A 85 -6.11 -24.03 -8.11
N ALA A 86 -6.50 -25.28 -7.86
CA ALA A 86 -7.26 -25.64 -6.66
C ALA A 86 -6.48 -25.41 -5.37
N SER A 87 -5.16 -25.61 -5.38
CA SER A 87 -4.31 -25.30 -4.23
C SER A 87 -4.10 -23.80 -4.05
N ILE A 88 -4.07 -23.00 -5.13
CA ILE A 88 -4.02 -21.53 -5.04
C ILE A 88 -5.29 -21.02 -4.36
N GLU A 89 -6.48 -21.53 -4.73
CA GLU A 89 -7.75 -21.13 -4.10
C GLU A 89 -7.80 -21.39 -2.60
N LYS A 90 -7.04 -22.38 -2.10
CA LYS A 90 -6.92 -22.66 -0.66
C LYS A 90 -5.95 -21.70 0.05
N VAL A 91 -4.92 -21.22 -0.62
CA VAL A 91 -3.95 -20.25 -0.05
C VAL A 91 -4.57 -18.88 0.16
N ILE A 92 -5.45 -18.44 -0.76
CA ILE A 92 -6.06 -17.11 -0.72
C ILE A 92 -6.81 -16.84 0.60
N PRO A 93 -7.77 -17.66 1.06
CA PRO A 93 -8.50 -17.37 2.28
C PRO A 93 -7.63 -17.43 3.53
N ILE A 94 -6.58 -18.24 3.55
CA ILE A 94 -5.64 -18.30 4.67
C ILE A 94 -4.87 -16.97 4.75
N ALA A 95 -4.32 -16.52 3.63
CA ALA A 95 -3.61 -15.25 3.57
C ALA A 95 -4.51 -14.06 3.92
N LEU A 96 -5.76 -14.05 3.43
CA LEU A 96 -6.73 -12.99 3.73
C LEU A 96 -7.10 -12.98 5.22
N ARG A 97 -7.40 -14.12 5.82
CA ARG A 97 -7.76 -14.21 7.25
C ARG A 97 -6.62 -13.72 8.13
N THR A 98 -5.39 -14.18 7.85
CA THR A 98 -4.22 -13.76 8.62
C THR A 98 -3.95 -12.26 8.44
N ASN A 99 -4.08 -11.75 7.21
CA ASN A 99 -3.90 -10.33 6.93
C ASN A 99 -4.98 -9.48 7.61
N LEU A 100 -6.26 -9.90 7.55
CA LEU A 100 -7.37 -9.22 8.22
C LEU A 100 -7.22 -9.18 9.73
N LEU A 101 -6.61 -10.20 10.35
CA LEU A 101 -6.35 -10.21 11.79
C LEU A 101 -5.38 -9.07 12.17
N PHE A 102 -4.26 -8.93 11.47
CA PHE A 102 -3.29 -7.88 11.75
C PHE A 102 -3.81 -6.49 11.33
N SER A 103 -4.32 -6.35 10.12
CA SER A 103 -4.85 -5.05 9.64
C SER A 103 -6.06 -4.60 10.47
N GLY A 104 -6.93 -5.52 10.87
CA GLY A 104 -8.05 -5.25 11.77
C GLY A 104 -7.61 -4.80 13.16
N LEU A 105 -6.59 -5.44 13.74
CA LEU A 105 -5.99 -5.03 15.00
C LEU A 105 -5.47 -3.58 14.91
N PHE A 106 -4.69 -3.26 13.88
CA PHE A 106 -4.18 -1.90 13.68
C PHE A 106 -5.29 -0.89 13.39
N THR A 107 -6.35 -1.29 12.68
CA THR A 107 -7.54 -0.45 12.45
C THR A 107 -8.22 -0.10 13.78
N ILE A 108 -8.41 -1.09 14.66
CA ILE A 108 -9.01 -0.87 15.98
C ILE A 108 -8.12 0.05 16.83
N LEU A 109 -6.81 -0.20 16.88
CA LEU A 109 -5.86 0.63 17.62
C LEU A 109 -5.81 2.06 17.10
N ALA A 110 -5.72 2.25 15.77
CA ALA A 110 -5.69 3.59 15.17
C ALA A 110 -7.02 4.35 15.29
N GLY A 111 -8.15 3.63 15.28
CA GLY A 111 -9.48 4.23 15.41
C GLY A 111 -9.84 4.62 16.84
N PHE A 112 -9.56 3.73 17.80
CA PHE A 112 -10.00 3.90 19.19
C PHE A 112 -8.91 4.44 20.11
N CYS A 113 -7.64 4.09 19.88
CA CYS A 113 -6.51 4.46 20.73
C CYS A 113 -5.37 5.17 19.97
N PRO A 114 -5.64 6.14 19.07
CA PRO A 114 -4.60 6.77 18.26
C PRO A 114 -3.59 7.55 19.09
N GLU A 115 -4.01 8.15 20.19
CA GLU A 115 -3.12 8.90 21.08
C GLU A 115 -2.06 8.00 21.72
N MET A 116 -2.45 6.77 22.11
CA MET A 116 -1.51 5.78 22.63
C MET A 116 -0.45 5.43 21.58
N LEU A 117 -0.86 5.25 20.32
CA LEU A 117 0.06 4.96 19.22
C LEU A 117 1.01 6.13 18.95
N MET A 118 0.51 7.37 18.97
CA MET A 118 1.33 8.56 18.77
C MET A 118 2.32 8.78 19.92
N ARG A 119 1.92 8.51 21.16
CA ARG A 119 2.80 8.66 22.33
C ARG A 119 3.98 7.69 22.36
N ILE A 120 3.97 6.64 21.56
CA ILE A 120 5.14 5.76 21.35
C ILE A 120 6.27 6.54 20.67
N PHE A 121 5.92 7.51 19.81
CA PHE A 121 6.89 8.20 18.96
C PHE A 121 7.20 9.63 19.43
N THR A 122 6.28 10.30 20.14
CA THR A 122 6.46 11.68 20.59
C THR A 122 5.64 12.01 21.84
N ASN A 123 6.18 12.91 22.66
CA ASN A 123 5.48 13.49 23.81
C ASN A 123 4.92 14.89 23.53
N ASP A 124 5.16 15.44 22.33
CA ASP A 124 4.63 16.75 21.94
C ASP A 124 3.11 16.69 21.75
N VAL A 125 2.41 17.50 22.54
CA VAL A 125 0.94 17.52 22.60
C VAL A 125 0.33 17.91 21.24
N ALA A 126 0.94 18.86 20.52
CA ALA A 126 0.45 19.32 19.23
C ALA A 126 0.58 18.22 18.17
N LEU A 127 1.73 17.51 18.15
CA LEU A 127 1.97 16.39 17.24
C LEU A 127 1.08 15.19 17.55
N VAL A 128 0.86 14.89 18.84
CA VAL A 128 -0.07 13.82 19.26
C VAL A 128 -1.49 14.13 18.82
N ALA A 129 -1.97 15.37 19.01
CA ALA A 129 -3.33 15.76 18.61
C ALA A 129 -3.53 15.66 17.09
N SER A 130 -2.62 16.25 16.30
CA SER A 130 -2.69 16.25 14.83
C SER A 130 -2.53 14.85 14.25
N GLY A 131 -1.56 14.06 14.73
CA GLY A 131 -1.32 12.69 14.31
C GLY A 131 -2.47 11.74 14.66
N SER A 132 -3.12 11.96 15.81
CA SER A 132 -4.29 11.17 16.21
C SER A 132 -5.49 11.42 15.30
N GLN A 133 -5.68 12.65 14.82
CA GLN A 133 -6.73 12.95 13.83
C GLN A 133 -6.46 12.23 12.50
N TYR A 134 -5.21 12.22 12.05
CA TYR A 134 -4.79 11.50 10.85
C TYR A 134 -5.00 10.00 11.00
N LEU A 135 -4.52 9.38 12.10
CA LEU A 135 -4.65 7.96 12.36
C LEU A 135 -6.12 7.50 12.38
N ARG A 136 -7.02 8.28 12.99
CA ARG A 136 -8.46 7.96 12.96
C ARG A 136 -9.03 7.99 11.55
N ALA A 137 -8.64 8.96 10.74
CA ALA A 137 -9.12 9.07 9.37
C ALA A 137 -8.62 7.93 8.48
N VAL A 138 -7.33 7.55 8.61
CA VAL A 138 -6.71 6.50 7.81
C VAL A 138 -6.99 5.08 8.33
N ALA A 139 -7.55 4.91 9.53
CA ALA A 139 -7.71 3.61 10.18
C ALA A 139 -8.41 2.56 9.31
N LEU A 140 -9.52 2.92 8.66
CA LEU A 140 -10.28 2.00 7.81
C LEU A 140 -9.49 1.55 6.58
N SER A 141 -8.62 2.41 6.04
CA SER A 141 -7.80 2.08 4.88
C SER A 141 -6.82 0.94 5.15
N TYR A 142 -6.43 0.68 6.40
CA TYR A 142 -5.53 -0.40 6.77
C TYR A 142 -6.08 -1.79 6.38
N VAL A 143 -7.37 -2.03 6.62
CA VAL A 143 -8.02 -3.29 6.21
C VAL A 143 -8.08 -3.38 4.68
N LEU A 144 -8.47 -2.29 4.01
CA LEU A 144 -8.58 -2.26 2.55
C LEU A 144 -7.21 -2.47 1.88
N CYS A 145 -6.16 -1.82 2.40
CA CYS A 145 -4.79 -2.04 1.96
C CYS A 145 -4.35 -3.49 2.14
N GLY A 146 -4.65 -4.09 3.29
CA GLY A 146 -4.34 -5.48 3.56
C GLY A 146 -4.95 -6.44 2.54
N ILE A 147 -6.23 -6.28 2.26
CA ILE A 147 -6.95 -7.08 1.24
C ILE A 147 -6.30 -6.88 -0.14
N SER A 148 -6.10 -5.62 -0.54
CA SER A 148 -5.53 -5.27 -1.84
C SER A 148 -4.15 -5.88 -2.05
N GLN A 149 -3.28 -5.85 -1.04
CA GLN A 149 -1.92 -6.38 -1.14
C GLN A 149 -1.91 -7.89 -1.35
N VAL A 150 -2.79 -8.67 -0.72
CA VAL A 150 -2.89 -10.11 -0.95
C VAL A 150 -3.24 -10.40 -2.42
N TYR A 151 -4.23 -9.71 -2.98
CA TYR A 151 -4.60 -9.91 -4.38
C TYR A 151 -3.52 -9.42 -5.36
N LEU A 152 -2.88 -8.28 -5.08
CA LEU A 152 -1.82 -7.76 -5.94
C LEU A 152 -0.61 -8.68 -6.00
N ILE A 153 -0.19 -9.28 -4.87
CA ILE A 153 0.92 -10.22 -4.85
C ILE A 153 0.57 -11.53 -5.57
N LEU A 154 -0.66 -12.01 -5.44
CA LEU A 154 -1.14 -13.18 -6.17
C LEU A 154 -1.09 -12.94 -7.68
N LEU A 155 -1.61 -11.81 -8.16
CA LEU A 155 -1.54 -11.43 -9.58
C LEU A 155 -0.09 -11.37 -10.08
N LYS A 156 0.83 -10.80 -9.29
CA LYS A 156 2.25 -10.75 -9.65
C LYS A 156 2.86 -12.15 -9.82
N ASN A 157 2.55 -13.06 -8.90
CA ASN A 157 3.16 -14.38 -8.85
C ASN A 157 2.45 -15.44 -9.74
N THR A 158 1.28 -15.11 -10.27
CA THR A 158 0.56 -15.96 -11.25
C THR A 158 0.67 -15.45 -12.69
N GLY A 159 1.74 -14.71 -13.00
CA GLY A 159 2.03 -14.26 -14.37
C GLY A 159 1.26 -13.02 -14.82
N HIS A 160 0.45 -12.41 -13.95
CA HIS A 160 -0.36 -11.22 -14.26
C HIS A 160 0.25 -9.92 -13.70
N ALA A 161 1.58 -9.83 -13.63
CA ALA A 161 2.29 -8.68 -13.07
C ALA A 161 1.92 -7.34 -13.75
N ALA A 162 1.68 -7.35 -15.06
CA ALA A 162 1.25 -6.15 -15.78
C ALA A 162 -0.14 -5.66 -15.34
N VAL A 163 -1.06 -6.58 -15.02
CA VAL A 163 -2.39 -6.23 -14.49
C VAL A 163 -2.26 -5.61 -13.10
N SER A 164 -1.48 -6.25 -12.21
CA SER A 164 -1.18 -5.71 -10.88
C SER A 164 -0.57 -4.30 -10.96
N SER A 165 0.39 -4.09 -11.85
CA SER A 165 1.02 -2.78 -12.05
C SER A 165 0.03 -1.72 -12.53
N ARG A 166 -0.85 -2.05 -13.50
CA ARG A 166 -1.88 -1.11 -13.98
C ARG A 166 -2.85 -0.71 -12.88
N ILE A 167 -3.36 -1.67 -12.11
CA ILE A 167 -4.27 -1.41 -10.98
C ILE A 167 -3.60 -0.47 -9.98
N SER A 168 -2.38 -0.78 -9.55
CA SER A 168 -1.65 0.05 -8.60
C SER A 168 -1.33 1.44 -9.15
N SER A 169 -0.90 1.55 -10.40
CA SER A 169 -0.61 2.86 -11.01
C SER A 169 -1.87 3.72 -11.15
N THR A 170 -3.01 3.12 -11.50
CA THR A 170 -4.30 3.84 -11.55
C THR A 170 -4.71 4.33 -10.16
N ALA A 171 -4.57 3.47 -9.13
CA ALA A 171 -4.87 3.86 -7.75
C ALA A 171 -3.97 5.01 -7.27
N VAL A 172 -2.69 4.98 -7.63
CA VAL A 172 -1.72 6.06 -7.34
C VAL A 172 -2.14 7.39 -7.97
N VAL A 173 -2.48 7.39 -9.26
CA VAL A 173 -2.91 8.62 -9.96
C VAL A 173 -4.19 9.17 -9.32
N LEU A 174 -5.16 8.29 -9.03
CA LEU A 174 -6.40 8.69 -8.34
C LEU A 174 -6.11 9.26 -6.95
N ASN A 175 -5.20 8.65 -6.19
CA ASN A 175 -4.81 9.14 -4.88
C ASN A 175 -4.21 10.54 -4.95
N ILE A 176 -3.27 10.81 -5.85
CA ILE A 176 -2.69 12.14 -6.04
C ILE A 176 -3.77 13.19 -6.37
N ILE A 177 -4.69 12.86 -7.27
CA ILE A 177 -5.77 13.77 -7.67
C ILE A 177 -6.72 14.03 -6.49
N LEU A 178 -7.14 12.97 -5.78
CA LEU A 178 -8.04 13.09 -4.63
C LEU A 178 -7.37 13.85 -3.48
N ASN A 179 -6.10 13.58 -3.20
CA ASN A 179 -5.35 14.32 -2.18
C ASN A 179 -5.26 15.81 -2.52
N ALA A 180 -4.96 16.17 -3.78
CA ALA A 180 -4.96 17.57 -4.21
C ALA A 180 -6.34 18.23 -4.01
N ILE A 181 -7.41 17.54 -4.35
CA ILE A 181 -8.77 18.06 -4.18
C ILE A 181 -9.14 18.21 -2.71
N LEU A 182 -8.88 17.21 -1.88
CA LEU A 182 -9.32 17.18 -0.48
C LEU A 182 -8.42 17.99 0.44
N ILE A 183 -7.12 18.07 0.16
CA ILE A 183 -6.18 18.86 0.96
C ILE A 183 -6.43 20.36 0.74
N TYR A 184 -6.54 20.79 -0.52
CA TYR A 184 -6.65 22.22 -0.87
C TYR A 184 -8.08 22.70 -1.08
N GLY A 185 -9.09 21.82 -1.06
CA GLY A 185 -10.48 22.20 -1.27
C GLY A 185 -10.79 22.60 -2.71
N LEU A 186 -10.18 21.93 -3.69
CA LEU A 186 -10.41 22.21 -5.10
C LEU A 186 -11.78 21.68 -5.55
N CYS A 187 -12.30 22.20 -6.67
CA CYS A 187 -13.57 21.75 -7.27
C CYS A 187 -14.79 21.87 -6.35
N GLY A 188 -14.78 22.77 -5.35
CA GLY A 188 -15.90 22.95 -4.42
C GLY A 188 -15.91 21.97 -3.24
N ALA A 189 -14.91 21.12 -3.09
CA ALA A 189 -14.73 20.28 -1.92
C ALA A 189 -14.27 21.11 -0.71
N PRO A 190 -14.63 20.71 0.54
CA PRO A 190 -14.09 21.37 1.72
C PRO A 190 -12.58 21.09 1.84
N ALA A 191 -11.80 22.10 2.19
CA ALA A 191 -10.38 21.94 2.49
C ALA A 191 -10.24 21.20 3.83
N LEU A 192 -9.91 19.91 3.77
CA LEU A 192 -9.79 19.03 4.95
C LEU A 192 -8.38 19.02 5.56
N GLY A 193 -7.39 19.63 4.89
CA GLY A 193 -6.00 19.66 5.36
C GLY A 193 -5.43 18.26 5.63
N ILE A 194 -4.93 18.02 6.86
CA ILE A 194 -4.37 16.73 7.29
C ILE A 194 -5.35 15.56 7.09
N ARG A 195 -6.64 15.74 7.34
CA ARG A 195 -7.64 14.70 7.14
C ARG A 195 -7.83 14.39 5.66
N GLY A 196 -7.68 15.39 4.79
CA GLY A 196 -7.75 15.21 3.34
C GLY A 196 -6.65 14.29 2.80
N ALA A 197 -5.48 14.29 3.41
CA ALA A 197 -4.38 13.39 3.06
C ALA A 197 -4.60 11.93 3.53
N ALA A 198 -5.58 11.71 4.42
CA ALA A 198 -5.89 10.39 4.98
C ALA A 198 -6.98 9.63 4.17
N TYR A 199 -7.73 10.34 3.33
CA TYR A 199 -8.80 9.78 2.48
C TYR A 199 -8.31 9.47 1.06
#